data_a2c2f68d76298de8a6e5cadd022ce938
#
_entry.id   a2c2f68d76298de8a6e5cadd022ce938
#
_cell.length_a   1.000
_cell.length_b   1.000
_cell.length_c   1.000
_cell.angle_alpha   90.00
_cell.angle_beta   90.00
_cell.angle_gamma   90.00
#
_symmetry.space_group_name_H-M   'P 1'
#
loop_
_entity.id
_entity.type
_entity.pdbx_description
1 polymer ?
#
loop_
_entity_poly.entity_id
_entity_poly.type
_entity_poly.pdbx_seq_one_letter_code
_entity_poly.pdbx_strand_id
1 'polypeptide(L)'
;VVADAKARGVAADEAIGSWRQSIVLAAQDMGLNTCWCALCSRKKSRAVVAPGKKIRLIIAVGHGKTQGFSRKTKSVEALSSVECAKAPAWFAAAMEAAQLAPTAMNNQNFKITLLSDGKTVRIDAPQSGLNVIDEGIVRCNFEIAANEAGADWRWDRDS
;
A
#
# COMPACT_ATOMS: atom_id res chain seq x y z
N VAL A 1 12.64 -5.95 5.57
CA VAL A 1 11.78 -5.26 6.55
C VAL A 1 11.88 -5.96 7.89
N VAL A 2 12.34 -5.23 8.88
CA VAL A 2 12.50 -5.73 10.25
C VAL A 2 11.54 -4.96 11.16
N ALA A 3 10.84 -5.67 12.02
CA ALA A 3 9.94 -5.09 13.01
C ALA A 3 10.19 -5.72 14.38
N ASP A 4 9.62 -5.14 15.42
CA ASP A 4 9.63 -5.71 16.75
C ASP A 4 8.99 -7.11 16.73
N ALA A 5 9.62 -8.08 17.36
CA ALA A 5 9.10 -9.44 17.38
C ALA A 5 7.77 -9.56 18.15
N LYS A 6 7.53 -8.64 19.10
CA LYS A 6 6.30 -8.53 19.89
C LYS A 6 5.25 -7.64 19.21
N ALA A 7 5.63 -6.76 18.29
CA ALA A 7 4.68 -5.95 17.54
C ALA A 7 3.78 -6.88 16.72
N ARG A 8 2.52 -6.94 17.10
CA ARG A 8 1.47 -7.74 16.47
C ARG A 8 0.19 -6.88 16.42
N GLY A 9 -0.65 -7.18 15.44
CA GLY A 9 -1.95 -6.52 15.28
C GLY A 9 -2.00 -5.69 14.00
N VAL A 10 -3.22 -5.30 13.66
CA VAL A 10 -3.57 -4.61 12.41
C VAL A 10 -2.72 -3.36 12.21
N ALA A 11 -2.68 -2.47 13.18
CA ALA A 11 -1.94 -1.20 13.08
C ALA A 11 -0.44 -1.38 12.82
N ALA A 12 0.19 -2.43 13.40
CA ALA A 12 1.62 -2.68 13.16
C ALA A 12 1.90 -3.22 11.75
N ASP A 13 1.01 -4.04 11.20
CA ASP A 13 1.15 -4.62 9.87
C ASP A 13 0.77 -3.60 8.78
N GLU A 14 -0.24 -2.78 9.01
CA GLU A 14 -0.59 -1.63 8.17
C GLU A 14 0.57 -0.63 8.08
N ALA A 15 1.15 -0.23 9.20
CA ALA A 15 2.31 0.65 9.24
C ALA A 15 3.51 0.07 8.46
N ILE A 16 3.70 -1.26 8.47
CA ILE A 16 4.71 -1.93 7.63
C ILE A 16 4.41 -1.69 6.15
N GLY A 17 3.17 -1.80 5.71
CA GLY A 17 2.74 -1.55 4.33
C GLY A 17 3.03 -0.11 3.93
N SER A 18 2.46 0.86 4.66
CA SER A 18 2.55 2.29 4.36
C SER A 18 4.00 2.79 4.32
N TRP A 19 4.76 2.63 5.40
CA TRP A 19 6.14 3.12 5.47
C TRP A 19 7.08 2.48 4.45
N ARG A 20 6.84 1.22 4.06
CA ARG A 20 7.73 0.54 3.12
C ARG A 20 7.35 0.81 1.68
N GLN A 21 6.10 1.14 1.41
CA GLN A 21 5.67 1.59 0.10
C GLN A 21 6.34 2.91 -0.28
N SER A 22 6.54 3.83 0.64
CA SER A 22 7.30 5.06 0.37
C SER A 22 8.72 4.77 -0.12
N ILE A 23 9.39 3.73 0.42
CA ILE A 23 10.71 3.29 -0.05
C ILE A 23 10.62 2.72 -1.47
N VAL A 24 9.56 1.96 -1.77
CA VAL A 24 9.32 1.39 -3.11
C VAL A 24 9.13 2.50 -4.13
N LEU A 25 8.34 3.52 -3.80
CA LEU A 25 8.10 4.67 -4.67
C LEU A 25 9.38 5.49 -4.87
N ALA A 26 10.13 5.76 -3.81
CA ALA A 26 11.43 6.44 -3.91
C ALA A 26 12.43 5.65 -4.77
N ALA A 27 12.47 4.33 -4.66
CA ALA A 27 13.30 3.49 -5.51
C ALA A 27 12.86 3.57 -6.99
N GLN A 28 11.56 3.62 -7.25
CA GLN A 28 11.01 3.79 -8.60
C GLN A 28 11.41 5.14 -9.20
N ASP A 29 11.35 6.22 -8.43
CA ASP A 29 11.78 7.56 -8.83
C ASP A 29 13.29 7.59 -9.18
N MET A 30 14.09 6.77 -8.52
CA MET A 30 15.52 6.57 -8.82
C MET A 30 15.77 5.61 -10.00
N GLY A 31 14.75 5.14 -10.71
CA GLY A 31 14.86 4.20 -11.82
C GLY A 31 15.18 2.76 -11.40
N LEU A 32 14.98 2.41 -10.13
CA LEU A 32 15.19 1.06 -9.62
C LEU A 32 13.90 0.22 -9.67
N ASN A 33 14.06 -1.06 -9.96
CA ASN A 33 12.97 -2.02 -9.86
C ASN A 33 12.88 -2.56 -8.44
N THR A 34 11.65 -2.85 -8.01
CA THR A 34 11.38 -3.39 -6.68
C THR A 34 10.43 -4.58 -6.74
N CYS A 35 10.51 -5.46 -5.74
CA CYS A 35 9.56 -6.56 -5.59
C CYS A 35 9.31 -6.86 -4.11
N TRP A 36 8.03 -6.85 -3.71
CA TRP A 36 7.59 -7.32 -2.40
C TRP A 36 7.63 -8.84 -2.32
N CYS A 37 8.37 -9.38 -1.35
CA CYS A 37 8.61 -10.82 -1.18
C CYS A 37 8.15 -11.27 0.21
N ALA A 38 6.87 -11.60 0.35
CA ALA A 38 6.31 -12.10 1.63
C ALA A 38 6.68 -13.57 1.90
N LEU A 39 6.75 -14.39 0.84
CA LEU A 39 7.00 -15.83 0.93
C LEU A 39 8.49 -16.20 0.76
N CYS A 40 9.38 -15.23 0.60
CA CYS A 40 10.81 -15.50 0.52
C CYS A 40 11.33 -16.11 1.83
N SER A 41 12.24 -17.06 1.70
CA SER A 41 12.82 -17.76 2.85
C SER A 41 13.63 -16.80 3.73
N ARG A 42 13.02 -16.30 4.80
CA ARG A 42 13.68 -15.49 5.82
C ARG A 42 14.88 -16.20 6.47
N LYS A 43 14.86 -17.53 6.50
CA LYS A 43 15.96 -18.35 7.04
C LYS A 43 17.24 -18.27 6.20
N LYS A 44 17.12 -17.94 4.89
CA LYS A 44 18.26 -17.76 3.99
C LYS A 44 18.80 -16.34 3.96
N SER A 45 18.13 -15.40 4.61
CA SER A 45 18.62 -14.02 4.73
C SER A 45 19.87 -13.97 5.59
N ARG A 46 20.92 -13.33 5.08
CA ARG A 46 22.15 -13.02 5.86
C ARG A 46 22.02 -11.74 6.69
N ALA A 47 20.83 -11.15 6.73
CA ALA A 47 20.61 -9.93 7.51
C ALA A 47 20.80 -10.19 9.00
N VAL A 48 21.66 -9.39 9.62
CA VAL A 48 21.81 -9.36 11.08
C VAL A 48 20.61 -8.62 11.65
N VAL A 49 19.88 -9.29 12.53
CA VAL A 49 18.68 -8.75 13.17
C VAL A 49 18.94 -8.60 14.66
N ALA A 50 18.72 -7.39 15.18
CA ALA A 50 18.93 -7.11 16.60
C ALA A 50 18.04 -8.00 17.51
N PRO A 51 18.45 -8.27 18.76
CA PRO A 51 17.63 -8.99 19.73
C PRO A 51 16.22 -8.36 19.86
N GLY A 52 15.19 -9.19 19.93
CA GLY A 52 13.80 -8.74 20.02
C GLY A 52 13.18 -8.27 18.69
N LYS A 53 13.91 -8.29 17.60
CA LYS A 53 13.41 -7.99 16.26
C LYS A 53 13.26 -9.23 15.40
N LYS A 54 12.43 -9.16 14.36
CA LYS A 54 12.28 -10.24 13.37
C LYS A 54 12.06 -9.67 11.96
N ILE A 55 12.48 -10.43 10.96
CA ILE A 55 12.17 -10.14 9.56
C ILE A 55 10.70 -10.46 9.33
N ARG A 56 9.91 -9.47 8.92
CA ARG A 56 8.49 -9.62 8.57
C ARG A 56 8.33 -9.98 7.09
N LEU A 57 9.03 -9.27 6.24
CA LEU A 57 9.06 -9.49 4.79
C LEU A 57 10.37 -8.94 4.20
N ILE A 58 10.59 -9.20 2.92
CA ILE A 58 11.74 -8.71 2.17
C ILE A 58 11.22 -7.87 1.00
N ILE A 59 11.88 -6.79 0.69
CA ILE A 59 11.71 -6.04 -0.56
C ILE A 59 13.03 -6.19 -1.31
N ALA A 60 12.98 -6.81 -2.49
CA ALA A 60 14.11 -6.83 -3.40
C ALA A 60 14.17 -5.47 -4.12
N VAL A 61 15.38 -4.90 -4.26
CA VAL A 61 15.62 -3.63 -4.94
C VAL A 61 16.83 -3.78 -5.84
N GLY A 62 16.78 -3.26 -7.05
CA GLY A 62 17.92 -3.30 -7.97
C GLY A 62 17.52 -2.99 -9.42
N HIS A 63 18.50 -3.09 -10.32
CA HIS A 63 18.26 -2.96 -11.75
C HIS A 63 17.75 -4.30 -12.32
N GLY A 64 16.51 -4.32 -12.78
CA GLY A 64 15.92 -5.49 -13.44
C GLY A 64 16.43 -5.63 -14.88
N LYS A 65 16.36 -6.85 -15.42
CA LYS A 65 16.63 -7.10 -16.85
C LYS A 65 15.54 -6.46 -17.74
N THR A 66 14.36 -6.21 -17.20
CA THR A 66 13.23 -5.56 -17.84
C THR A 66 12.59 -4.59 -16.84
N GLN A 67 11.76 -3.69 -17.33
CA GLN A 67 10.97 -2.78 -16.47
C GLN A 67 9.70 -3.42 -15.91
N GLY A 68 9.59 -4.75 -15.99
CA GLY A 68 8.44 -5.51 -15.55
C GLY A 68 7.36 -5.60 -16.63
N PHE A 69 6.21 -6.13 -16.26
CA PHE A 69 5.06 -6.32 -17.15
C PHE A 69 3.83 -5.71 -16.51
N SER A 70 2.93 -5.19 -17.34
CA SER A 70 1.63 -4.72 -16.86
C SER A 70 0.85 -5.89 -16.24
N ARG A 71 0.19 -5.62 -15.13
CA ARG A 71 -0.66 -6.59 -14.43
C ARG A 71 -2.14 -6.35 -14.78
N LYS A 72 -2.98 -7.34 -14.59
CA LYS A 72 -4.43 -7.14 -14.61
C LYS A 72 -4.81 -6.26 -13.43
N THR A 73 -5.51 -5.17 -13.71
CA THR A 73 -5.93 -4.19 -12.71
C THR A 73 -7.45 -4.12 -12.71
N LYS A 74 -8.07 -4.14 -11.53
CA LYS A 74 -9.49 -3.82 -11.39
C LYS A 74 -9.71 -2.37 -11.76
N SER A 75 -10.87 -2.04 -12.32
CA SER A 75 -11.18 -0.63 -12.62
C SER A 75 -11.29 0.19 -11.33
N VAL A 76 -11.09 1.50 -11.45
CA VAL A 76 -11.22 2.41 -10.31
C VAL A 76 -12.63 2.33 -9.71
N GLU A 77 -13.67 2.19 -10.55
CA GLU A 77 -15.06 2.03 -10.13
C GLU A 77 -15.29 0.76 -9.32
N ALA A 78 -14.57 -0.32 -9.63
CA ALA A 78 -14.65 -1.55 -8.85
C ALA A 78 -13.98 -1.41 -7.47
N LEU A 79 -13.02 -0.51 -7.34
CA LEU A 79 -12.26 -0.24 -6.12
C LEU A 79 -12.81 0.93 -5.30
N SER A 80 -13.78 1.67 -5.83
CA SER A 80 -14.43 2.81 -5.18
C SER A 80 -15.90 2.51 -4.88
N SER A 81 -16.41 3.02 -3.77
CA SER A 81 -17.85 3.01 -3.44
C SER A 81 -18.60 4.23 -3.97
N VAL A 82 -17.89 5.16 -4.60
CA VAL A 82 -18.47 6.34 -5.26
C VAL A 82 -18.02 6.41 -6.71
N GLU A 83 -18.85 6.99 -7.57
CA GLU A 83 -18.48 7.25 -8.96
C GLU A 83 -17.39 8.32 -9.03
N CYS A 84 -16.18 7.93 -9.40
CA CYS A 84 -15.03 8.86 -9.43
C CYS A 84 -15.26 10.03 -10.41
N ALA A 85 -16.03 9.85 -11.48
CA ALA A 85 -16.40 10.93 -12.40
C ALA A 85 -17.25 12.03 -11.75
N LYS A 86 -17.94 11.74 -10.65
CA LYS A 86 -18.76 12.69 -9.87
C LYS A 86 -18.09 13.13 -8.58
N ALA A 87 -16.95 12.51 -8.24
CA ALA A 87 -16.17 12.83 -7.04
C ALA A 87 -15.28 14.07 -7.28
N PRO A 88 -14.79 14.72 -6.22
CA PRO A 88 -13.78 15.76 -6.35
C PRO A 88 -12.54 15.25 -7.10
N ALA A 89 -11.92 16.12 -7.91
CA ALA A 89 -10.77 15.74 -8.75
C ALA A 89 -9.61 15.15 -7.94
N TRP A 90 -9.36 15.65 -6.73
CA TRP A 90 -8.35 15.12 -5.83
C TRP A 90 -8.61 13.64 -5.46
N PHE A 91 -9.89 13.29 -5.22
CA PHE A 91 -10.25 11.90 -4.87
C PHE A 91 -10.09 10.97 -6.07
N ALA A 92 -10.48 11.43 -7.27
CA ALA A 92 -10.27 10.65 -8.49
C ALA A 92 -8.77 10.37 -8.72
N ALA A 93 -7.91 11.37 -8.60
CA ALA A 93 -6.46 11.23 -8.72
C ALA A 93 -5.89 10.29 -7.65
N ALA A 94 -6.35 10.40 -6.41
CA ALA A 94 -5.93 9.52 -5.32
C ALA A 94 -6.37 8.07 -5.54
N MET A 95 -7.55 7.85 -6.14
CA MET A 95 -8.03 6.51 -6.51
C MET A 95 -7.20 5.89 -7.64
N GLU A 96 -6.77 6.66 -8.64
CA GLU A 96 -5.86 6.20 -9.69
C GLU A 96 -4.52 5.77 -9.08
N ALA A 97 -3.97 6.53 -8.15
CA ALA A 97 -2.75 6.16 -7.42
C ALA A 97 -2.94 4.90 -6.57
N ALA A 98 -4.06 4.79 -5.85
CA ALA A 98 -4.40 3.61 -5.05
C ALA A 98 -4.53 2.34 -5.91
N GLN A 99 -5.09 2.47 -7.13
CA GLN A 99 -5.20 1.38 -8.10
C GLN A 99 -3.82 0.82 -8.48
N LEU A 100 -2.78 1.64 -8.49
CA LEU A 100 -1.41 1.23 -8.79
C LEU A 100 -0.71 0.50 -7.62
N ALA A 101 -1.26 0.52 -6.44
CA ALA A 101 -0.69 -0.12 -5.26
C ALA A 101 -0.51 -1.64 -5.46
N PRO A 102 0.69 -2.21 -5.27
CA PRO A 102 0.87 -3.65 -5.35
C PRO A 102 0.17 -4.34 -4.17
N THR A 103 -0.48 -5.45 -4.45
CA THR A 103 -1.15 -6.27 -3.44
C THR A 103 -0.71 -7.73 -3.55
N ALA A 104 -0.78 -8.46 -2.44
CA ALA A 104 -0.44 -9.87 -2.38
C ALA A 104 -1.26 -10.67 -3.41
N MET A 105 -0.59 -11.49 -4.21
CA MET A 105 -1.20 -12.27 -5.30
C MET A 105 -2.01 -11.43 -6.30
N ASN A 106 -1.81 -10.12 -6.32
CA ASN A 106 -2.59 -9.15 -7.11
C ASN A 106 -4.10 -9.22 -6.85
N ASN A 107 -4.50 -9.53 -5.62
CA ASN A 107 -5.91 -9.70 -5.25
C ASN A 107 -6.69 -8.40 -5.30
N GLN A 108 -6.03 -7.25 -5.07
CA GLN A 108 -6.66 -5.92 -5.06
C GLN A 108 -7.94 -5.93 -4.23
N ASN A 109 -7.83 -6.46 -2.99
CA ASN A 109 -8.96 -6.76 -2.13
C ASN A 109 -9.21 -5.62 -1.15
N PHE A 110 -9.59 -4.48 -1.69
CA PHE A 110 -9.93 -3.27 -0.93
C PHE A 110 -11.03 -2.50 -1.62
N LYS A 111 -11.68 -1.62 -0.89
CA LYS A 111 -12.64 -0.65 -1.41
C LYS A 111 -12.49 0.66 -0.68
N ILE A 112 -12.44 1.77 -1.40
CA ILE A 112 -12.30 3.11 -0.84
C ILE A 112 -13.59 3.89 -1.05
N THR A 113 -14.06 4.53 0.01
CA THR A 113 -15.30 5.31 0.06
C THR A 113 -15.00 6.74 0.47
N LEU A 114 -15.42 7.71 -0.33
CA LEU A 114 -15.51 9.11 0.09
C LEU A 114 -16.86 9.29 0.80
N LEU A 115 -16.84 9.75 2.04
CA LEU A 115 -18.05 9.98 2.83
C LEU A 115 -18.76 11.26 2.35
N SER A 116 -20.01 11.43 2.80
CA SER A 116 -20.91 12.51 2.37
C SER A 116 -20.40 13.92 2.71
N ASP A 117 -19.45 14.06 3.64
CA ASP A 117 -18.80 15.34 3.94
C ASP A 117 -17.82 15.81 2.87
N GLY A 118 -17.52 14.96 1.87
CA GLY A 118 -16.61 15.24 0.77
C GLY A 118 -15.12 15.34 1.17
N LYS A 119 -14.76 14.94 2.39
CA LYS A 119 -13.42 15.06 2.98
C LYS A 119 -12.96 13.81 3.71
N THR A 120 -13.85 13.08 4.32
CA THR A 120 -13.51 11.86 5.07
C THR A 120 -13.52 10.66 4.14
N VAL A 121 -12.45 9.90 4.17
CA VAL A 121 -12.23 8.71 3.33
C VAL A 121 -12.15 7.49 4.22
N ARG A 122 -12.86 6.43 3.86
CA ARG A 122 -12.78 5.13 4.51
C ARG A 122 -12.22 4.09 3.54
N ILE A 123 -11.39 3.19 4.05
CA ILE A 123 -10.96 2.01 3.33
C ILE A 123 -11.52 0.76 4.00
N ASP A 124 -12.10 -0.11 3.22
CA ASP A 124 -12.59 -1.41 3.64
C ASP A 124 -11.69 -2.49 3.01
N ALA A 125 -10.98 -3.24 3.85
CA ALA A 125 -10.12 -4.35 3.45
C ALA A 125 -10.18 -5.47 4.50
N PRO A 126 -9.93 -6.76 4.12
CA PRO A 126 -9.91 -7.85 5.08
C PRO A 126 -8.80 -7.66 6.12
N GLN A 127 -9.15 -7.69 7.39
CA GLN A 127 -8.24 -7.43 8.51
C GLN A 127 -7.42 -8.68 8.91
N SER A 128 -6.90 -9.42 7.92
CA SER A 128 -6.15 -10.65 8.17
C SER A 128 -5.02 -10.88 7.18
N GLY A 129 -3.96 -11.52 7.66
CA GLY A 129 -2.83 -11.96 6.83
C GLY A 129 -2.10 -10.82 6.12
N LEU A 130 -1.87 -10.98 4.83
CA LEU A 130 -1.19 -9.98 4.00
C LEU A 130 -2.10 -8.80 3.60
N ASN A 131 -3.43 -8.95 3.69
CA ASN A 131 -4.35 -7.88 3.32
C ASN A 131 -4.13 -6.61 4.16
N VAL A 132 -3.75 -6.76 5.43
CA VAL A 132 -3.45 -5.60 6.30
C VAL A 132 -2.22 -4.84 5.82
N ILE A 133 -1.20 -5.55 5.33
CA ILE A 133 -0.01 -4.92 4.72
C ILE A 133 -0.41 -4.26 3.40
N ASP A 134 -1.21 -4.95 2.59
CA ASP A 134 -1.74 -4.43 1.31
C ASP A 134 -2.55 -3.14 1.53
N GLU A 135 -3.38 -3.09 2.58
CA GLU A 135 -4.10 -1.87 2.97
C GLU A 135 -3.16 -0.71 3.23
N GLY A 136 -2.10 -0.92 4.03
CA GLY A 136 -1.09 0.11 4.28
C GLY A 136 -0.39 0.58 3.00
N ILE A 137 -0.13 -0.32 2.04
CA ILE A 137 0.43 0.03 0.73
C ILE A 137 -0.55 0.91 -0.06
N VAL A 138 -1.83 0.52 -0.09
CA VAL A 138 -2.90 1.26 -0.77
C VAL A 138 -3.08 2.65 -0.16
N ARG A 139 -3.13 2.74 1.18
CA ARG A 139 -3.20 4.02 1.91
C ARG A 139 -2.05 4.95 1.52
N CYS A 140 -0.82 4.45 1.49
CA CYS A 140 0.35 5.24 1.12
C CYS A 140 0.21 5.86 -0.29
N ASN A 141 -0.17 5.06 -1.28
CA ASN A 141 -0.36 5.57 -2.64
C ASN A 141 -1.47 6.62 -2.71
N PHE A 142 -2.60 6.36 -2.03
CA PHE A 142 -3.72 7.29 -1.97
C PHE A 142 -3.33 8.62 -1.30
N GLU A 143 -2.68 8.55 -0.13
CA GLU A 143 -2.25 9.71 0.66
C GLU A 143 -1.33 10.64 -0.12
N ILE A 144 -0.34 10.08 -0.81
CA ILE A 144 0.61 10.87 -1.59
C ILE A 144 -0.15 11.69 -2.64
N ALA A 145 -1.00 11.06 -3.43
CA ALA A 145 -1.72 11.76 -4.50
C ALA A 145 -2.76 12.76 -3.97
N ALA A 146 -3.47 12.42 -2.89
CA ALA A 146 -4.42 13.34 -2.26
C ALA A 146 -3.73 14.58 -1.67
N ASN A 147 -2.56 14.40 -1.06
CA ASN A 147 -1.77 15.49 -0.49
C ASN A 147 -1.13 16.36 -1.58
N GLU A 148 -0.63 15.76 -2.67
CA GLU A 148 -0.11 16.51 -3.82
C GLU A 148 -1.20 17.38 -4.47
N ALA A 149 -2.44 16.91 -4.48
CA ALA A 149 -3.58 17.69 -4.94
C ALA A 149 -3.97 18.84 -4.00
N GLY A 150 -3.31 18.99 -2.84
CA GLY A 150 -3.58 20.05 -1.84
C GLY A 150 -4.95 19.90 -1.18
N ALA A 151 -5.50 18.70 -1.12
CA ALA A 151 -6.83 18.47 -0.57
C ALA A 151 -6.86 18.56 0.96
N ASP A 152 -7.92 19.15 1.49
CA ASP A 152 -8.26 19.08 2.92
C ASP A 152 -9.08 17.81 3.16
N TRP A 153 -8.41 16.73 3.51
CA TRP A 153 -9.02 15.39 3.65
C TRP A 153 -8.48 14.66 4.89
N ARG A 154 -9.11 13.55 5.26
CA ARG A 154 -8.65 12.68 6.34
C ARG A 154 -9.18 11.26 6.18
N TRP A 155 -8.46 10.31 6.77
CA TRP A 155 -9.00 8.96 6.97
C TRP A 155 -10.10 8.97 8.02
N ASP A 156 -11.09 8.12 7.84
CA ASP A 156 -12.05 7.78 8.90
C ASP A 156 -11.29 7.10 10.06
N ARG A 157 -11.59 7.49 11.29
CA ARG A 157 -10.89 6.99 12.49
C ARG A 157 -11.21 5.52 12.79
N ASP A 158 -12.33 5.05 12.27
CA ASP A 158 -12.84 3.69 12.51
C ASP A 158 -12.52 2.73 11.35
N SER A 159 -11.64 3.14 10.43
CA SER A 159 -11.21 2.34 9.28
C SER A 159 -9.76 1.92 9.39
#